data_4923bfb4cea57710ffdde451d901d3fc
#
_entry.id   4923bfb4cea57710ffdde451d901d3fc
#
_cell.length_a   1.000
_cell.length_b   1.000
_cell.length_c   1.000
_cell.angle_alpha   90.00
_cell.angle_beta   90.00
_cell.angle_gamma   90.00
#
_symmetry.space_group_name_H-M   'P 1'
#
loop_
_entity.id
_entity.type
_entity.pdbx_description
1 polymer ?
#
loop_
_entity_poly.entity_id
_entity_poly.type
_entity_poly.pdbx_seq_one_letter_code
_entity_poly.pdbx_strand_id
1 'polypeptide(L)'
;MRGNLAAFLCVVLTACAVQETDGHAGELSVRVLTSGLQCGKGKGVTIVELDSREELDARYSTLLPGDLASTLNSERVFVISMGLRPTAGYRLSLAHTRARLDRGVVMIPVTWDEPAPGAITAQVITQPCLIVALEKRQYTGVRVVDQNGVERAAWNK
;
A
#
# COMPACT_ATOMS: atom_id res chain seq x y z
N MET A 1 38.01 72.57 -6.47
CA MET A 1 38.14 71.09 -6.34
C MET A 1 36.83 70.54 -5.86
N ARG A 2 36.02 69.96 -6.77
CA ARG A 2 34.66 69.44 -6.51
C ARG A 2 34.77 67.95 -6.50
N GLY A 3 34.57 67.32 -5.34
CA GLY A 3 34.50 65.87 -5.19
C GLY A 3 33.06 65.41 -5.33
N ASN A 4 32.76 64.60 -6.37
CA ASN A 4 31.50 63.92 -6.57
C ASN A 4 31.45 62.64 -5.71
N LEU A 5 30.52 62.59 -4.77
CA LEU A 5 30.18 61.41 -4.00
C LEU A 5 29.09 60.65 -4.76
N ALA A 6 29.50 59.56 -5.38
CA ALA A 6 28.54 58.65 -6.02
C ALA A 6 27.98 57.68 -4.96
N ALA A 7 26.70 57.83 -4.63
CA ALA A 7 25.99 56.93 -3.75
C ALA A 7 25.58 55.66 -4.55
N PHE A 8 26.19 54.54 -4.20
CA PHE A 8 25.77 53.22 -4.71
C PHE A 8 24.54 52.75 -3.95
N LEU A 9 23.40 52.75 -4.63
CA LEU A 9 22.14 52.21 -4.11
C LEU A 9 22.14 50.68 -4.31
N CYS A 10 22.38 49.92 -3.22
CA CYS A 10 22.32 48.47 -3.23
C CYS A 10 20.87 48.04 -3.12
N VAL A 11 20.26 47.61 -4.25
CA VAL A 11 18.94 47.03 -4.28
C VAL A 11 19.05 45.54 -3.86
N VAL A 12 18.70 45.26 -2.61
CA VAL A 12 18.58 43.88 -2.12
C VAL A 12 17.26 43.29 -2.64
N LEU A 13 17.34 42.49 -3.69
CA LEU A 13 16.24 41.63 -4.16
C LEU A 13 16.10 40.47 -3.18
N THR A 14 15.15 40.59 -2.25
CA THR A 14 14.68 39.48 -1.43
C THR A 14 13.90 38.52 -2.33
N ALA A 15 14.56 37.49 -2.84
CA ALA A 15 13.90 36.37 -3.46
C ALA A 15 13.13 35.59 -2.36
N CYS A 16 11.81 35.75 -2.30
CA CYS A 16 10.96 34.80 -1.59
C CYS A 16 11.07 33.46 -2.29
N ALA A 17 11.89 32.57 -1.74
CA ALA A 17 11.82 31.15 -2.08
C ALA A 17 10.46 30.65 -1.58
N VAL A 18 9.51 30.48 -2.50
CA VAL A 18 8.31 29.68 -2.25
C VAL A 18 8.84 28.27 -2.05
N GLN A 19 8.90 27.81 -0.80
CA GLN A 19 9.03 26.40 -0.52
C GLN A 19 7.73 25.76 -0.99
N GLU A 20 7.76 25.20 -2.20
CA GLU A 20 6.80 24.18 -2.60
C GLU A 20 6.95 23.07 -1.55
N THR A 21 5.94 22.92 -0.70
CA THR A 21 5.76 21.75 0.13
C THR A 21 5.45 20.62 -0.84
N ASP A 22 6.50 20.00 -1.39
CA ASP A 22 6.44 18.76 -2.12
C ASP A 22 5.65 17.77 -1.25
N GLY A 23 4.42 17.49 -1.66
CA GLY A 23 3.63 16.44 -1.09
C GLY A 23 4.47 15.17 -1.20
N HIS A 24 4.96 14.68 -0.07
CA HIS A 24 5.98 13.67 0.08
C HIS A 24 5.77 12.51 -0.88
N ALA A 25 6.34 12.61 -2.07
CA ALA A 25 6.53 11.49 -2.96
C ALA A 25 7.68 10.65 -2.40
N GLY A 26 7.51 9.35 -2.30
CA GLY A 26 8.53 8.49 -1.73
C GLY A 26 8.19 7.02 -1.92
N GLU A 27 9.06 6.19 -1.39
CA GLU A 27 8.83 4.76 -1.32
C GLU A 27 8.69 4.33 0.14
N LEU A 28 7.82 3.34 0.37
CA LEU A 28 7.65 2.66 1.64
C LEU A 28 8.03 1.20 1.49
N SER A 29 8.61 0.63 2.54
CA SER A 29 8.82 -0.81 2.62
C SER A 29 7.49 -1.53 2.80
N VAL A 30 7.29 -2.59 2.02
CA VAL A 30 6.17 -3.52 2.13
C VAL A 30 6.71 -4.91 2.39
N ARG A 31 6.18 -5.57 3.40
CA ARG A 31 6.57 -6.92 3.77
C ARG A 31 5.36 -7.85 3.77
N VAL A 32 5.48 -9.01 3.15
CA VAL A 32 4.45 -10.06 3.22
C VAL A 32 4.53 -10.73 4.58
N LEU A 33 3.41 -10.77 5.29
CA LEU A 33 3.25 -11.55 6.52
C LEU A 33 2.81 -12.96 6.20
N THR A 34 1.81 -13.09 5.35
CA THR A 34 1.33 -14.38 4.84
C THR A 34 0.52 -14.19 3.56
N SER A 35 0.34 -15.29 2.83
CA SER A 35 -0.57 -15.38 1.69
C SER A 35 -1.26 -16.74 1.71
N GLY A 36 -2.45 -16.83 1.14
CA GLY A 36 -3.21 -18.08 1.13
C GLY A 36 -4.42 -18.04 0.22
N LEU A 37 -5.14 -19.16 0.21
CA LEU A 37 -6.35 -19.34 -0.60
C LEU A 37 -7.65 -19.29 0.21
N GLN A 38 -7.56 -19.00 1.52
CA GLN A 38 -8.68 -19.05 2.46
C GLN A 38 -8.59 -17.98 3.56
N CYS A 39 -7.99 -16.83 3.32
CA CYS A 39 -7.81 -15.82 4.36
C CYS A 39 -8.69 -14.57 4.21
N GLY A 40 -9.55 -14.52 3.24
CA GLY A 40 -10.50 -13.42 3.11
C GLY A 40 -11.87 -13.73 3.74
N LYS A 41 -12.60 -12.69 4.08
CA LYS A 41 -14.03 -12.78 4.42
C LYS A 41 -14.80 -11.83 3.51
N GLY A 42 -15.70 -12.35 2.72
CA GLY A 42 -16.51 -11.54 1.81
C GLY A 42 -16.50 -12.06 0.38
N LYS A 43 -17.52 -11.67 -0.37
CA LYS A 43 -17.68 -12.14 -1.74
C LYS A 43 -16.85 -11.35 -2.75
N GLY A 44 -16.60 -10.08 -2.48
CA GLY A 44 -15.90 -9.15 -3.37
C GLY A 44 -14.43 -8.94 -3.05
N VAL A 45 -13.77 -8.19 -3.92
CA VAL A 45 -12.40 -7.71 -3.68
C VAL A 45 -12.43 -6.71 -2.53
N THR A 46 -11.51 -6.86 -1.58
CA THR A 46 -11.42 -5.98 -0.42
C THR A 46 -9.97 -5.69 -0.03
N ILE A 47 -9.79 -4.52 0.57
CA ILE A 47 -8.61 -4.20 1.37
C ILE A 47 -9.09 -3.68 2.73
N VAL A 48 -8.57 -4.24 3.82
CA VAL A 48 -8.94 -3.89 5.19
C VAL A 48 -7.66 -3.67 5.99
N GLU A 49 -7.61 -2.58 6.75
CA GLU A 49 -6.58 -2.38 7.76
C GLU A 49 -6.93 -3.17 9.02
N LEU A 50 -5.95 -3.84 9.58
CA LEU A 50 -6.05 -4.49 10.89
C LEU A 50 -5.32 -3.59 11.89
N ASP A 51 -6.06 -2.97 12.77
CA ASP A 51 -5.55 -2.00 13.74
C ASP A 51 -5.47 -2.53 15.17
N SER A 52 -6.06 -3.71 15.44
CA SER A 52 -6.05 -4.33 16.74
C SER A 52 -5.58 -5.78 16.72
N ARG A 53 -4.93 -6.18 17.81
CA ARG A 53 -4.50 -7.56 18.05
C ARG A 53 -5.70 -8.51 18.13
N GLU A 54 -6.78 -8.08 18.80
CA GLU A 54 -7.98 -8.90 18.95
C GLU A 54 -8.62 -9.24 17.61
N GLU A 55 -8.69 -8.29 16.69
CA GLU A 55 -9.22 -8.50 15.36
C GLU A 55 -8.35 -9.46 14.55
N LEU A 56 -7.05 -9.33 14.71
CA LEU A 56 -6.05 -10.14 14.05
C LEU A 56 -6.07 -11.58 14.58
N ASP A 57 -6.06 -11.77 15.90
CA ASP A 57 -6.12 -13.08 16.56
C ASP A 57 -7.46 -13.78 16.27
N ALA A 58 -8.58 -13.06 16.30
CA ALA A 58 -9.90 -13.63 16.05
C ALA A 58 -10.09 -14.12 14.61
N ARG A 59 -9.39 -13.51 13.63
CA ARG A 59 -9.61 -13.78 12.21
C ARG A 59 -8.48 -14.52 11.53
N TYR A 60 -7.24 -14.36 12.01
CA TYR A 60 -6.04 -14.78 11.27
C TYR A 60 -4.99 -15.49 12.12
N SER A 61 -5.27 -15.82 13.39
CA SER A 61 -4.33 -16.44 14.33
C SER A 61 -3.68 -17.74 13.81
N THR A 62 -4.41 -18.52 13.02
CA THR A 62 -3.91 -19.76 12.42
C THR A 62 -3.03 -19.54 11.18
N LEU A 63 -3.04 -18.34 10.62
CA LEU A 63 -2.36 -18.02 9.36
C LEU A 63 -1.05 -17.24 9.59
N LEU A 64 -0.88 -16.64 10.75
CA LEU A 64 0.21 -15.72 11.01
C LEU A 64 1.18 -16.31 12.03
N PRO A 65 2.38 -16.69 11.60
CA PRO A 65 3.44 -17.09 12.54
C PRO A 65 4.05 -15.86 13.22
N GLY A 66 4.30 -15.95 14.51
CA GLY A 66 5.15 -15.01 15.24
C GLY A 66 4.42 -13.92 16.03
N ASP A 67 5.20 -13.02 16.58
CA ASP A 67 4.73 -11.91 17.41
C ASP A 67 4.17 -10.76 16.56
N LEU A 68 2.89 -10.85 16.27
CA LEU A 68 2.17 -9.79 15.55
C LEU A 68 1.98 -8.52 16.34
N ALA A 69 2.06 -8.58 17.67
CA ALA A 69 1.97 -7.39 18.50
C ALA A 69 3.13 -6.43 18.21
N SER A 70 4.33 -6.95 18.00
CA SER A 70 5.48 -6.13 17.61
C SER A 70 5.31 -5.51 16.21
N THR A 71 4.71 -6.25 15.28
CA THR A 71 4.40 -5.75 13.93
C THR A 71 3.43 -4.57 14.00
N LEU A 72 2.31 -4.70 14.72
CA LEU A 72 1.33 -3.62 14.87
C LEU A 72 1.87 -2.37 15.57
N ASN A 73 2.93 -2.50 16.38
CA ASN A 73 3.59 -1.35 17.01
C ASN A 73 4.39 -0.51 16.00
N SER A 74 5.05 -1.15 15.04
CA SER A 74 5.99 -0.54 14.10
C SER A 74 5.45 -0.37 12.68
N GLU A 75 4.47 -1.16 12.28
CA GLU A 75 3.93 -1.22 10.94
C GLU A 75 2.39 -1.15 10.96
N ARG A 76 1.79 -0.81 9.84
CA ARG A 76 0.35 -0.95 9.59
C ARG A 76 0.11 -2.23 8.79
N VAL A 77 -0.87 -3.01 9.18
CA VAL A 77 -1.16 -4.31 8.58
C VAL A 77 -2.42 -4.22 7.74
N PHE A 78 -2.35 -4.70 6.50
CA PHE A 78 -3.47 -4.74 5.58
C PHE A 78 -3.73 -6.15 5.08
N VAL A 79 -5.00 -6.53 5.03
CA VAL A 79 -5.47 -7.74 4.37
C VAL A 79 -6.06 -7.37 3.03
N ILE A 80 -5.50 -7.92 1.97
CA ILE A 80 -5.96 -7.76 0.59
C ILE A 80 -6.58 -9.09 0.17
N SER A 81 -7.82 -9.09 -0.32
CA SER A 81 -8.52 -10.30 -0.75
C SER A 81 -9.08 -10.13 -2.16
N MET A 82 -8.93 -11.17 -2.97
CA MET A 82 -9.60 -11.24 -4.28
C MET A 82 -11.10 -11.49 -4.16
N GLY A 83 -11.62 -11.81 -2.97
CA GLY A 83 -12.98 -12.30 -2.77
C GLY A 83 -13.14 -13.76 -3.17
N LEU A 84 -14.38 -14.26 -3.13
CA LEU A 84 -14.69 -15.63 -3.51
C LEU A 84 -14.48 -15.84 -5.01
N ARG A 85 -13.74 -16.91 -5.35
CA ARG A 85 -13.47 -17.34 -6.71
C ARG A 85 -14.03 -18.76 -6.91
N PRO A 86 -14.72 -19.03 -8.02
CA PRO A 86 -15.44 -20.28 -8.21
C PRO A 86 -14.54 -21.49 -8.49
N THR A 87 -13.28 -21.24 -8.86
CA THR A 87 -12.34 -22.28 -9.27
C THR A 87 -10.95 -22.04 -8.69
N ALA A 88 -10.09 -23.03 -8.79
CA ALA A 88 -8.66 -22.86 -8.58
C ALA A 88 -8.02 -22.01 -9.70
N GLY A 89 -6.74 -21.65 -9.54
CA GLY A 89 -5.95 -20.91 -10.53
C GLY A 89 -5.85 -19.40 -10.28
N TYR A 90 -6.66 -18.87 -9.38
CA TYR A 90 -6.49 -17.47 -8.92
C TYR A 90 -5.36 -17.37 -7.91
N ARG A 91 -4.53 -16.35 -8.04
CA ARG A 91 -3.40 -16.10 -7.14
C ARG A 91 -3.21 -14.61 -6.91
N LEU A 92 -2.85 -14.28 -5.68
CA LEU A 92 -2.50 -12.92 -5.27
C LEU A 92 -1.15 -12.95 -4.57
N SER A 93 -0.21 -12.15 -5.04
CA SER A 93 1.11 -12.01 -4.43
C SER A 93 1.61 -10.57 -4.52
N LEU A 94 2.57 -10.21 -3.68
CA LEU A 94 3.26 -8.92 -3.76
C LEU A 94 4.20 -8.93 -4.96
N ALA A 95 4.12 -7.93 -5.83
CA ALA A 95 5.00 -7.82 -6.99
C ALA A 95 6.39 -7.31 -6.61
N HIS A 96 6.47 -6.33 -5.69
CA HIS A 96 7.71 -5.71 -5.22
C HIS A 96 7.61 -5.39 -3.73
N THR A 97 8.75 -5.42 -3.02
CA THR A 97 8.85 -5.08 -1.59
C THR A 97 8.82 -3.57 -1.32
N ARG A 98 8.57 -2.76 -2.32
CA ARG A 98 8.46 -1.31 -2.26
C ARG A 98 7.10 -0.86 -2.80
N ALA A 99 6.42 0.01 -2.04
CA ALA A 99 5.21 0.68 -2.46
C ALA A 99 5.50 2.17 -2.69
N ARG A 100 4.92 2.74 -3.72
CA ARG A 100 5.04 4.16 -4.02
C ARG A 100 4.08 4.96 -3.14
N LEU A 101 4.59 6.00 -2.47
CA LEU A 101 3.79 7.02 -1.80
C LEU A 101 3.70 8.24 -2.71
N ASP A 102 2.50 8.69 -3.01
CA ASP A 102 2.24 9.89 -3.79
C ASP A 102 1.07 10.65 -3.18
N ARG A 103 1.30 11.91 -2.80
CA ARG A 103 0.27 12.81 -2.22
C ARG A 103 -0.56 12.16 -1.11
N GLY A 104 0.09 11.44 -0.21
CA GLY A 104 -0.57 10.78 0.92
C GLY A 104 -1.30 9.47 0.57
N VAL A 105 -1.13 8.94 -0.64
CA VAL A 105 -1.68 7.66 -1.07
C VAL A 105 -0.56 6.67 -1.34
N VAL A 106 -0.61 5.51 -0.71
CA VAL A 106 0.32 4.40 -0.92
C VAL A 106 -0.21 3.48 -2.00
N MET A 107 0.60 3.20 -3.02
CA MET A 107 0.28 2.23 -4.08
C MET A 107 1.05 0.94 -3.83
N ILE A 108 0.34 -0.12 -3.42
CA ILE A 108 0.88 -1.46 -3.21
C ILE A 108 0.84 -2.21 -4.54
N PRO A 109 2.00 -2.56 -5.12
CA PRO A 109 2.06 -3.32 -6.35
C PRO A 109 1.83 -4.81 -6.07
N VAL A 110 0.87 -5.41 -6.76
CA VAL A 110 0.56 -6.83 -6.64
C VAL A 110 0.63 -7.53 -7.99
N THR A 111 0.88 -8.84 -7.95
CA THR A 111 0.62 -9.74 -9.06
C THR A 111 -0.76 -10.36 -8.84
N TRP A 112 -1.66 -10.11 -9.78
CA TRP A 112 -3.04 -10.52 -9.76
C TRP A 112 -3.29 -11.51 -10.88
N ASP A 113 -3.20 -12.80 -10.57
CA ASP A 113 -3.35 -13.85 -11.57
C ASP A 113 -4.78 -14.38 -11.59
N GLU A 114 -5.31 -14.54 -12.78
CA GLU A 114 -6.61 -15.14 -13.06
C GLU A 114 -6.43 -16.26 -14.11
N PRO A 115 -7.18 -17.36 -14.02
CA PRO A 115 -7.13 -18.39 -15.05
C PRO A 115 -7.43 -17.80 -16.42
N ALA A 116 -6.69 -18.26 -17.44
CA ALA A 116 -6.98 -17.87 -18.81
C ALA A 116 -8.42 -18.28 -19.21
N PRO A 117 -9.10 -17.51 -20.08
CA PRO A 117 -10.39 -17.91 -20.61
C PRO A 117 -10.34 -19.31 -21.23
N GLY A 118 -11.24 -20.19 -20.78
CA GLY A 118 -11.30 -21.59 -21.24
C GLY A 118 -10.30 -22.56 -20.58
N ALA A 119 -9.50 -22.10 -19.62
CA ALA A 119 -8.61 -22.97 -18.88
C ALA A 119 -9.38 -24.03 -18.09
N ILE A 120 -8.88 -25.28 -18.14
CA ILE A 120 -9.42 -26.37 -17.30
C ILE A 120 -8.85 -26.19 -15.89
N THR A 121 -9.70 -25.87 -14.93
CA THR A 121 -9.35 -25.65 -13.54
C THR A 121 -10.19 -26.53 -12.62
N ALA A 122 -9.64 -26.87 -11.45
CA ALA A 122 -10.40 -27.58 -10.44
C ALA A 122 -11.57 -26.73 -9.94
N GLN A 123 -12.76 -27.35 -9.86
CA GLN A 123 -13.99 -26.73 -9.37
C GLN A 123 -13.99 -26.68 -7.84
N VAL A 124 -13.16 -25.80 -7.30
CA VAL A 124 -13.01 -25.59 -5.85
C VAL A 124 -13.10 -24.11 -5.56
N ILE A 125 -13.98 -23.74 -4.64
CA ILE A 125 -14.10 -22.34 -4.20
C ILE A 125 -12.83 -21.95 -3.45
N THR A 126 -12.20 -20.87 -3.90
CA THR A 126 -11.01 -20.27 -3.27
C THR A 126 -11.28 -18.82 -2.89
N GLN A 127 -10.47 -18.29 -2.01
CA GLN A 127 -10.50 -16.88 -1.61
C GLN A 127 -9.07 -16.36 -1.44
N PRO A 128 -8.36 -16.15 -2.55
CA PRO A 128 -6.97 -15.73 -2.50
C PRO A 128 -6.82 -14.41 -1.76
N CYS A 129 -5.81 -14.35 -0.91
CA CYS A 129 -5.54 -13.19 -0.09
C CYS A 129 -4.06 -13.04 0.22
N LEU A 130 -3.70 -11.82 0.56
CA LEU A 130 -2.35 -11.40 0.89
C LEU A 130 -2.41 -10.50 2.12
N ILE A 131 -1.65 -10.82 3.16
CA ILE A 131 -1.51 -9.98 4.35
C ILE A 131 -0.14 -9.33 4.30
N VAL A 132 -0.12 -8.01 4.32
CA VAL A 132 1.08 -7.21 4.21
C VAL A 132 1.23 -6.27 5.38
N ALA A 133 2.48 -6.00 5.77
CA ALA A 133 2.86 -4.95 6.69
C ALA A 133 3.49 -3.80 5.91
N LEU A 134 3.04 -2.60 6.18
CA LEU A 134 3.53 -1.33 5.62
C LEU A 134 4.21 -0.52 6.71
N GLU A 135 5.33 0.09 6.38
CA GLU A 135 5.99 1.06 7.24
C GLU A 135 5.00 2.14 7.73
N LYS A 136 4.99 2.43 9.03
CA LYS A 136 4.17 3.51 9.59
C LYS A 136 4.69 4.87 9.12
N ARG A 137 3.90 5.52 8.28
CA ARG A 137 4.05 6.93 7.87
C ARG A 137 2.69 7.61 7.83
N GLN A 138 2.69 8.91 7.63
CA GLN A 138 1.46 9.66 7.41
C GLN A 138 0.97 9.45 5.98
N TYR A 139 -0.02 8.60 5.82
CA TYR A 139 -0.81 8.45 4.60
C TYR A 139 -2.28 8.23 4.94
N THR A 140 -3.14 8.69 4.05
CA THR A 140 -4.60 8.68 4.23
C THR A 140 -5.30 7.69 3.33
N GLY A 141 -4.58 7.10 2.40
CA GLY A 141 -5.13 6.12 1.48
C GLY A 141 -4.14 5.04 1.08
N VAL A 142 -4.67 3.87 0.74
CA VAL A 142 -3.92 2.76 0.16
C VAL A 142 -4.67 2.28 -1.08
N ARG A 143 -3.95 2.05 -2.17
CA ARG A 143 -4.45 1.49 -3.43
C ARG A 143 -3.69 0.23 -3.75
N VAL A 144 -4.39 -0.82 -4.10
CA VAL A 144 -3.82 -2.07 -4.61
C VAL A 144 -3.82 -1.99 -6.11
N VAL A 145 -2.64 -2.05 -6.72
CA VAL A 145 -2.47 -1.88 -8.18
C VAL A 145 -1.82 -3.14 -8.73
N ASP A 146 -2.43 -3.73 -9.76
CA ASP A 146 -1.92 -4.94 -10.38
C ASP A 146 -0.78 -4.66 -11.39
N GLN A 147 -0.24 -5.73 -11.98
CA GLN A 147 0.85 -5.70 -12.96
C GLN A 147 0.49 -4.94 -14.25
N ASN A 148 -0.79 -4.68 -14.50
CA ASN A 148 -1.27 -3.92 -15.66
C ASN A 148 -1.59 -2.45 -15.32
N GLY A 149 -1.31 -2.03 -14.06
CA GLY A 149 -1.63 -0.71 -13.58
C GLY A 149 -3.10 -0.50 -13.20
N VAL A 150 -3.89 -1.58 -13.11
CA VAL A 150 -5.31 -1.51 -12.73
C VAL A 150 -5.45 -1.47 -11.22
N GLU A 151 -6.20 -0.50 -10.70
CA GLU A 151 -6.58 -0.45 -9.29
C GLU A 151 -7.60 -1.55 -9.00
N ARG A 152 -7.26 -2.46 -8.09
CA ARG A 152 -8.09 -3.61 -7.70
C ARG A 152 -8.86 -3.36 -6.41
N ALA A 153 -8.30 -2.61 -5.49
CA ALA A 153 -8.94 -2.25 -4.22
C ALA A 153 -8.41 -0.93 -3.69
N ALA A 154 -9.23 -0.26 -2.88
CA ALA A 154 -8.89 1.00 -2.24
C ALA A 154 -9.31 1.00 -0.76
N TRP A 155 -8.43 1.53 0.08
CA TRP A 155 -8.71 1.84 1.47
C TRP A 155 -8.48 3.34 1.71
N ASN A 156 -9.34 3.97 2.48
CA ASN A 156 -9.20 5.36 2.93
C ASN A 156 -9.45 5.40 4.44
N LYS A 157 -8.67 6.25 5.11
CA LYS A 157 -8.80 6.51 6.55
C LYS A 157 -10.03 7.36 6.85
#